data_ee63b51502d51900f24a2c72f70f8a32
#
_entry.id   ee63b51502d51900f24a2c72f70f8a32
#
_cell.length_a   1.000
_cell.length_b   1.000
_cell.length_c   1.000
_cell.angle_alpha   90.00
_cell.angle_beta   90.00
_cell.angle_gamma   90.00
#
_symmetry.space_group_name_H-M   'P 1'
#
loop_
_entity.id
_entity.type
_entity.pdbx_description
1 polymer ?
#
loop_
_entity_poly.entity_id
_entity_poly.type
_entity_poly.pdbx_seq_one_letter_code
_entity_poly.pdbx_strand_id
1 'polypeptide(L)'
;SNRSAIGARVVLHLAEQDIMREIIGGSGHGNMEPLQLHFGMNTHMLAQGMTIYWPSRDPQTNQRKVTYIDGPIDADLSYTFVEDIGFVGLKGDINDDKVVNVQDVVISVNLALDVTIPEPDIFWAADMNYDNVLNILDVVRILNVILF
;
A
#
# COMPACT_ATOMS: atom_id res chain seq x y z
N SER A 1 -7.45 -4.02 19.32
CA SER A 1 -6.43 -4.11 18.27
C SER A 1 -6.33 -2.77 17.53
N ASN A 2 -5.12 -2.31 17.27
CA ASN A 2 -4.86 -1.07 16.53
C ASN A 2 -5.02 -1.33 15.03
N ARG A 3 -6.25 -1.25 14.51
CA ARG A 3 -6.56 -1.49 13.09
C ARG A 3 -5.94 -0.47 12.14
N SER A 4 -5.51 0.67 12.65
CA SER A 4 -4.97 1.78 11.87
C SER A 4 -3.45 1.79 11.80
N ALA A 5 -2.77 0.83 12.43
CA ALA A 5 -1.31 0.73 12.53
C ALA A 5 -0.63 2.04 13.03
N ILE A 6 -1.34 2.91 13.76
CA ILE A 6 -0.78 4.14 14.34
C ILE A 6 0.41 3.78 15.23
N GLY A 7 1.56 4.44 15.02
CA GLY A 7 2.83 4.13 15.68
C GLY A 7 3.68 3.09 14.95
N ALA A 8 3.21 2.57 13.80
CA ALA A 8 4.07 1.79 12.93
C ALA A 8 5.14 2.68 12.31
N ARG A 9 6.38 2.16 12.24
CA ARG A 9 7.50 2.79 11.55
C ARG A 9 7.91 1.95 10.37
N VAL A 10 8.11 2.59 9.24
CA VAL A 10 8.59 1.93 8.03
C VAL A 10 9.94 2.55 7.65
N VAL A 11 10.92 1.70 7.46
CA VAL A 11 12.25 2.06 6.95
C VAL A 11 12.38 1.47 5.56
N LEU A 12 12.54 2.35 4.56
CA LEU A 12 12.80 1.98 3.18
C LEU A 12 14.31 2.02 2.93
N HIS A 13 14.87 0.91 2.48
CA HIS A 13 16.31 0.76 2.26
C HIS A 13 16.65 1.09 0.80
N LEU A 14 17.31 2.23 0.58
CA LEU A 14 17.88 2.60 -0.71
C LEU A 14 19.36 2.18 -0.77
N ALA A 15 19.96 2.30 -1.95
CA ALA A 15 21.35 1.89 -2.16
C ALA A 15 22.36 2.64 -1.26
N GLU A 16 22.11 3.91 -0.97
CA GLU A 16 23.05 4.79 -0.25
C GLU A 16 22.50 5.34 1.08
N GLN A 17 21.20 5.17 1.33
CA GLN A 17 20.55 5.72 2.52
C GLN A 17 19.26 4.98 2.86
N ASP A 18 18.88 5.09 4.13
CA ASP A 18 17.58 4.63 4.62
C ASP A 18 16.64 5.84 4.78
N ILE A 19 15.38 5.65 4.41
CA ILE A 19 14.32 6.65 4.62
C ILE A 19 13.31 6.07 5.60
N MET A 20 13.09 6.75 6.73
CA MET A 20 12.12 6.33 7.74
C MET A 20 10.88 7.23 7.72
N ARG A 21 9.72 6.62 7.88
CA ARG A 21 8.43 7.28 8.12
C ARG A 21 7.67 6.56 9.24
N GLU A 22 6.81 7.30 9.94
CA GLU A 22 5.97 6.76 11.00
C GLU A 22 4.51 7.15 10.76
N ILE A 23 3.59 6.22 11.01
CA ILE A 23 2.14 6.52 10.98
C ILE A 23 1.77 7.22 12.27
N ILE A 24 1.40 8.49 12.16
CA ILE A 24 1.01 9.35 13.27
C ILE A 24 -0.50 9.53 13.23
N GLY A 25 -1.18 9.38 14.37
CA GLY A 25 -2.64 9.47 14.47
C GLY A 25 -3.22 10.89 14.42
N GLY A 26 -2.37 11.89 14.14
CA GLY A 26 -2.71 13.32 14.07
C GLY A 26 -1.72 14.17 14.84
N SER A 27 -1.35 15.31 14.26
CA SER A 27 -0.37 16.25 14.84
C SER A 27 -1.01 17.53 15.42
N GLY A 28 -2.35 17.62 15.45
CA GLY A 28 -3.05 18.84 15.92
C GLY A 28 -4.54 18.64 16.21
N HIS A 29 -5.15 19.69 16.73
CA HIS A 29 -6.56 19.70 17.10
C HIS A 29 -7.46 19.60 15.86
N GLY A 30 -8.10 18.43 15.67
CA GLY A 30 -9.03 18.18 14.56
C GLY A 30 -8.42 17.77 13.23
N ASN A 31 -7.10 17.51 13.17
CA ASN A 31 -6.43 17.01 11.97
C ASN A 31 -6.12 15.52 12.10
N MET A 32 -6.71 14.70 11.24
CA MET A 32 -6.25 13.32 11.02
C MET A 32 -5.30 13.31 9.82
N GLU A 33 -4.08 12.84 10.04
CA GLU A 33 -3.17 12.60 8.94
C GLU A 33 -3.56 11.30 8.20
N PRO A 34 -3.30 11.22 6.89
CA PRO A 34 -3.53 9.98 6.15
C PRO A 34 -2.77 8.81 6.79
N LEU A 35 -3.42 7.66 6.90
CA LEU A 35 -2.78 6.43 7.40
C LEU A 35 -1.86 5.77 6.36
N GLN A 36 -1.61 6.45 5.26
CA GLN A 36 -0.67 6.06 4.22
C GLN A 36 0.67 6.77 4.42
N LEU A 37 1.76 6.03 4.22
CA LEU A 37 3.10 6.59 4.24
C LEU A 37 3.57 6.85 2.81
N HIS A 38 4.02 8.07 2.55
CA HIS A 38 4.62 8.45 1.27
C HIS A 38 6.13 8.56 1.43
N PHE A 39 6.85 7.89 0.54
CA PHE A 39 8.31 7.94 0.49
C PHE A 39 8.75 8.66 -0.78
N GLY A 40 9.40 9.81 -0.62
CA GLY A 40 10.09 10.46 -1.73
C GLY A 40 11.42 9.76 -1.97
N MET A 41 11.49 8.94 -3.00
CA MET A 41 12.71 8.18 -3.35
C MET A 41 13.70 8.99 -4.19
N ASN A 42 13.40 10.24 -4.47
CA ASN A 42 14.19 11.16 -5.28
C ASN A 42 14.44 10.58 -6.68
N THR A 43 15.69 10.32 -7.06
CA THR A 43 16.06 9.72 -8.35
C THR A 43 16.10 8.19 -8.34
N HIS A 44 15.85 7.56 -7.20
CA HIS A 44 15.85 6.11 -7.09
C HIS A 44 14.51 5.53 -7.57
N MET A 45 14.57 4.64 -8.55
CA MET A 45 13.39 3.93 -9.07
C MET A 45 13.07 2.67 -8.26
N LEU A 46 14.06 2.14 -7.53
CA LEU A 46 13.94 0.90 -6.78
C LEU A 46 14.53 1.07 -5.37
N ALA A 47 13.85 0.51 -4.38
CA ALA A 47 14.43 0.27 -3.07
C ALA A 47 14.91 -1.19 -2.95
N GLN A 48 15.96 -1.40 -2.17
CA GLN A 48 16.56 -2.72 -1.95
C GLN A 48 15.72 -3.59 -1.00
N GLY A 49 14.85 -2.97 -0.21
CA GLY A 49 13.98 -3.64 0.72
C GLY A 49 13.30 -2.66 1.67
N MET A 50 12.54 -3.21 2.60
CA MET A 50 11.78 -2.44 3.58
C MET A 50 11.77 -3.17 4.91
N THR A 51 11.81 -2.42 6.01
CA THR A 51 11.58 -2.93 7.36
C THR A 51 10.39 -2.23 7.99
N ILE A 52 9.41 -2.99 8.45
CA ILE A 52 8.23 -2.49 9.14
C ILE A 52 8.31 -2.84 10.61
N TYR A 53 8.33 -1.84 11.47
CA TYR A 53 8.23 -1.95 12.92
C TYR A 53 6.79 -1.70 13.34
N TRP A 54 6.08 -2.77 13.69
CA TRP A 54 4.67 -2.68 14.10
C TRP A 54 4.52 -2.06 15.49
N PRO A 55 3.39 -1.41 15.79
CA PRO A 55 3.15 -0.85 17.12
C PRO A 55 2.94 -1.92 18.19
N SER A 56 2.55 -3.11 17.79
CA SER A 56 2.31 -4.24 18.69
C SER A 56 3.59 -4.93 19.14
N ARG A 57 3.45 -5.74 20.18
CA ARG A 57 4.53 -6.55 20.72
C ARG A 57 4.14 -8.04 20.68
N ASP A 58 5.13 -8.86 20.49
CA ASP A 58 4.99 -10.31 20.62
C ASP A 58 4.59 -10.66 22.06
N PRO A 59 3.50 -11.41 22.28
CA PRO A 59 2.99 -11.71 23.62
C PRO A 59 3.95 -12.58 24.46
N GLN A 60 4.82 -13.34 23.83
CA GLN A 60 5.74 -14.27 24.51
C GLN A 60 7.07 -13.60 24.86
N THR A 61 7.61 -12.79 23.94
CA THR A 61 8.93 -12.17 24.09
C THR A 61 8.87 -10.72 24.54
N ASN A 62 7.69 -10.09 24.49
CA ASN A 62 7.47 -8.65 24.71
C ASN A 62 8.30 -7.73 23.78
N GLN A 63 8.90 -8.31 22.74
CA GLN A 63 9.63 -7.54 21.74
C GLN A 63 8.67 -6.95 20.71
N ARG A 64 9.06 -5.82 20.12
CA ARG A 64 8.30 -5.19 19.04
C ARG A 64 8.28 -6.13 17.83
N LYS A 65 7.12 -6.33 17.23
CA LYS A 65 7.01 -7.12 16.01
C LYS A 65 7.67 -6.37 14.85
N VAL A 66 8.39 -7.09 14.03
CA VAL A 66 9.12 -6.55 12.87
C VAL A 66 8.86 -7.44 11.67
N THR A 67 8.57 -6.83 10.53
CA THR A 67 8.49 -7.52 9.24
C THR A 67 9.59 -7.00 8.33
N TYR A 68 10.37 -7.92 7.75
CA TYR A 68 11.40 -7.62 6.77
C TYR A 68 10.88 -8.02 5.39
N ILE A 69 11.02 -7.13 4.43
CA ILE A 69 10.62 -7.34 3.04
C ILE A 69 11.85 -7.15 2.18
N ASP A 70 12.24 -8.21 1.49
CA ASP A 70 13.32 -8.16 0.52
C ASP A 70 12.83 -7.48 -0.76
N GLY A 71 13.68 -6.64 -1.35
CA GLY A 71 13.37 -5.94 -2.60
C GLY A 71 13.57 -6.80 -3.86
N PRO A 72 13.46 -6.20 -5.02
CA PRO A 72 13.26 -4.76 -5.22
C PRO A 72 11.83 -4.29 -4.94
N ILE A 73 11.68 -3.04 -4.47
CA ILE A 73 10.41 -2.36 -4.27
C ILE A 73 10.38 -1.19 -5.24
N ASP A 74 9.45 -1.22 -6.17
CA ASP A 74 9.32 -0.20 -7.21
C ASP A 74 8.81 1.13 -6.65
N ALA A 75 9.33 2.22 -7.19
CA ALA A 75 8.77 3.54 -6.98
C ALA A 75 7.38 3.66 -7.64
N ASP A 76 6.60 4.64 -7.20
CA ASP A 76 5.30 5.00 -7.79
C ASP A 76 4.20 3.93 -7.66
N LEU A 77 4.47 2.83 -6.95
CA LEU A 77 3.48 1.82 -6.60
C LEU A 77 2.99 1.97 -5.15
N SER A 78 1.75 1.55 -4.91
CA SER A 78 1.14 1.54 -3.59
C SER A 78 1.06 0.12 -3.04
N TYR A 79 1.79 -0.13 -1.96
CA TYR A 79 1.89 -1.44 -1.31
C TYR A 79 1.05 -1.48 -0.04
N THR A 80 0.35 -2.58 0.20
CA THR A 80 -0.39 -2.81 1.45
C THR A 80 0.22 -3.96 2.23
N PHE A 81 0.46 -3.70 3.50
CA PHE A 81 0.99 -4.69 4.45
C PHE A 81 0.05 -4.82 5.64
N VAL A 82 -0.20 -6.05 6.05
CA VAL A 82 -0.98 -6.37 7.24
C VAL A 82 -0.08 -7.09 8.24
N GLU A 83 -0.15 -6.67 9.50
CA GLU A 83 0.61 -7.30 10.58
C GLU A 83 0.30 -8.81 10.69
N ASP A 84 1.34 -9.62 10.88
CA ASP A 84 1.30 -11.09 10.92
C ASP A 84 0.95 -11.79 9.58
N ILE A 85 0.54 -11.04 8.55
CA ILE A 85 0.25 -11.58 7.22
C ILE A 85 1.35 -11.18 6.22
N GLY A 86 1.87 -9.96 6.36
CA GLY A 86 2.89 -9.41 5.47
C GLY A 86 2.29 -8.62 4.32
N PHE A 87 2.86 -8.77 3.11
CA PHE A 87 2.38 -8.13 1.90
C PHE A 87 1.02 -8.72 1.48
N VAL A 88 0.04 -7.88 1.26
CA VAL A 88 -1.32 -8.29 0.91
C VAL A 88 -1.63 -8.06 -0.57
N GLY A 89 -1.07 -7.00 -1.17
CA GLY A 89 -1.29 -6.74 -2.58
C GLY A 89 -0.78 -5.38 -3.04
N LEU A 90 -0.74 -5.21 -4.35
CA LEU A 90 -0.50 -3.94 -5.02
C LEU A 90 -1.84 -3.28 -5.33
N LYS A 91 -1.96 -1.97 -5.08
CA LYS A 91 -3.09 -1.20 -5.57
C LYS A 91 -3.02 -1.12 -7.09
N GLY A 92 -4.11 -1.46 -7.76
CA GLY A 92 -4.19 -1.51 -9.20
C GLY A 92 -3.89 -2.88 -9.81
N ASP A 93 -3.30 -3.81 -9.07
CA ASP A 93 -3.11 -5.21 -9.46
C ASP A 93 -4.37 -6.01 -9.09
N ILE A 94 -5.30 -6.06 -10.02
CA ILE A 94 -6.64 -6.65 -9.78
C ILE A 94 -6.63 -8.16 -9.99
N ASN A 95 -5.72 -8.65 -10.84
CA ASN A 95 -5.57 -10.08 -11.15
C ASN A 95 -4.55 -10.79 -10.24
N ASP A 96 -3.88 -10.06 -9.32
CA ASP A 96 -2.88 -10.55 -8.37
C ASP A 96 -1.66 -11.22 -9.05
N ASP A 97 -1.27 -10.73 -10.24
CA ASP A 97 -0.10 -11.23 -10.97
C ASP A 97 1.21 -10.53 -10.57
N LYS A 98 1.14 -9.60 -9.60
CA LYS A 98 2.24 -8.79 -9.07
C LYS A 98 2.74 -7.68 -10.02
N VAL A 99 1.97 -7.38 -11.06
CA VAL A 99 2.30 -6.34 -12.04
C VAL A 99 1.05 -5.53 -12.36
N VAL A 100 1.07 -4.23 -12.10
CA VAL A 100 -0.01 -3.34 -12.55
C VAL A 100 0.17 -3.04 -14.04
N ASN A 101 -0.74 -3.53 -14.88
CA ASN A 101 -0.63 -3.43 -16.33
C ASN A 101 -2.00 -3.26 -17.02
N VAL A 102 -2.01 -3.31 -18.37
CA VAL A 102 -3.23 -3.12 -19.16
C VAL A 102 -4.30 -4.19 -18.89
N GLN A 103 -3.94 -5.37 -18.41
CA GLN A 103 -4.92 -6.41 -18.06
C GLN A 103 -5.78 -5.96 -16.88
N ASP A 104 -5.18 -5.31 -15.87
CA ASP A 104 -5.89 -4.75 -14.73
C ASP A 104 -6.85 -3.64 -15.15
N VAL A 105 -6.44 -2.81 -16.12
CA VAL A 105 -7.32 -1.79 -16.70
C VAL A 105 -8.56 -2.43 -17.31
N VAL A 106 -8.40 -3.51 -18.08
CA VAL A 106 -9.54 -4.23 -18.69
C VAL A 106 -10.47 -4.80 -17.63
N ILE A 107 -9.90 -5.40 -16.55
CA ILE A 107 -10.68 -5.93 -15.44
C ILE A 107 -11.40 -4.79 -14.71
N SER A 108 -10.70 -3.69 -14.43
CA SER A 108 -11.27 -2.51 -13.76
C SER A 108 -12.44 -1.89 -14.54
N VAL A 109 -12.33 -1.82 -15.88
CA VAL A 109 -13.45 -1.36 -16.73
C VAL A 109 -14.67 -2.29 -16.58
N ASN A 110 -14.46 -3.60 -16.59
CA ASN A 110 -15.56 -4.54 -16.42
C ASN A 110 -16.21 -4.39 -15.04
N LEU A 111 -15.42 -4.26 -13.99
CA LEU A 111 -15.93 -4.03 -12.63
C LEU A 111 -16.70 -2.70 -12.51
N ALA A 112 -16.24 -1.66 -13.17
CA ALA A 112 -16.91 -0.35 -13.17
C ALA A 112 -18.25 -0.36 -13.93
N LEU A 113 -18.43 -1.30 -14.85
CA LEU A 113 -19.68 -1.48 -15.62
C LEU A 113 -20.62 -2.53 -15.02
N ASP A 114 -20.12 -3.39 -14.14
CA ASP A 114 -20.89 -4.45 -13.50
C ASP A 114 -21.65 -3.89 -12.27
N VAL A 115 -22.82 -4.48 -12.01
CA VAL A 115 -23.64 -4.15 -10.85
C VAL A 115 -23.28 -5.02 -9.64
N THR A 116 -22.47 -6.05 -9.84
CA THR A 116 -22.04 -6.97 -8.79
C THR A 116 -20.82 -6.41 -8.03
N ILE A 117 -20.87 -6.50 -6.70
CA ILE A 117 -19.73 -6.14 -5.86
C ILE A 117 -18.74 -7.31 -5.90
N PRO A 118 -17.50 -7.09 -6.35
CA PRO A 118 -16.46 -8.14 -6.35
C PRO A 118 -16.05 -8.55 -4.93
N GLU A 119 -15.26 -9.61 -4.82
CA GLU A 119 -14.65 -10.03 -3.56
C GLU A 119 -13.85 -8.88 -2.92
N PRO A 120 -13.74 -8.84 -1.59
CA PRO A 120 -13.18 -7.69 -0.86
C PRO A 120 -11.73 -7.32 -1.25
N ASP A 121 -10.90 -8.29 -1.60
CA ASP A 121 -9.52 -8.10 -2.06
C ASP A 121 -9.47 -7.49 -3.47
N ILE A 122 -10.31 -7.97 -4.38
CA ILE A 122 -10.47 -7.41 -5.73
C ILE A 122 -11.02 -5.99 -5.65
N PHE A 123 -12.05 -5.78 -4.82
CA PHE A 123 -12.61 -4.45 -4.57
C PHE A 123 -11.53 -3.49 -4.05
N TRP A 124 -10.77 -3.95 -3.04
CA TRP A 124 -9.68 -3.16 -2.48
C TRP A 124 -8.63 -2.81 -3.54
N ALA A 125 -8.21 -3.76 -4.39
CA ALA A 125 -7.21 -3.51 -5.44
C ALA A 125 -7.72 -2.50 -6.48
N ALA A 126 -9.00 -2.58 -6.84
CA ALA A 126 -9.61 -1.76 -7.88
C ALA A 126 -10.00 -0.34 -7.44
N ASP A 127 -10.39 -0.14 -6.17
CA ASP A 127 -10.77 1.18 -5.62
C ASP A 127 -9.52 2.05 -5.40
N MET A 128 -9.07 2.71 -6.44
CA MET A 128 -7.83 3.50 -6.48
C MET A 128 -7.91 4.84 -5.77
N ASN A 129 -9.12 5.36 -5.55
CA ASN A 129 -9.33 6.66 -4.91
C ASN A 129 -9.84 6.56 -3.47
N TYR A 130 -10.12 5.33 -2.99
CA TYR A 130 -10.62 5.03 -1.63
C TYR A 130 -11.98 5.65 -1.32
N ASP A 131 -12.84 5.87 -2.35
CA ASP A 131 -14.18 6.40 -2.15
C ASP A 131 -15.24 5.32 -1.92
N ASN A 132 -14.86 4.05 -1.95
CA ASN A 132 -15.69 2.85 -1.85
C ASN A 132 -16.71 2.72 -2.99
N VAL A 133 -16.39 3.26 -4.16
CA VAL A 133 -17.22 3.15 -5.37
C VAL A 133 -16.34 2.82 -6.56
N LEU A 134 -16.51 1.64 -7.15
CA LEU A 134 -15.79 1.30 -8.38
C LEU A 134 -16.41 2.01 -9.58
N ASN A 135 -15.64 2.87 -10.22
CA ASN A 135 -16.08 3.68 -11.34
C ASN A 135 -14.93 4.08 -12.28
N ILE A 136 -15.22 4.87 -13.30
CA ILE A 136 -14.25 5.27 -14.30
C ILE A 136 -13.06 6.07 -13.71
N LEU A 137 -13.20 6.70 -12.55
CA LEU A 137 -12.11 7.44 -11.93
C LEU A 137 -11.00 6.50 -11.44
N ASP A 138 -11.36 5.29 -10.99
CA ASP A 138 -10.40 4.26 -10.61
C ASP A 138 -9.64 3.75 -11.83
N VAL A 139 -10.35 3.49 -12.92
CA VAL A 139 -9.74 3.09 -14.20
C VAL A 139 -8.68 4.10 -14.66
N VAL A 140 -9.03 5.39 -14.61
CA VAL A 140 -8.09 6.48 -14.99
C VAL A 140 -6.87 6.49 -14.06
N ARG A 141 -7.03 6.22 -12.78
CA ARG A 141 -5.91 6.15 -11.83
C ARG A 141 -4.99 4.97 -12.10
N ILE A 142 -5.53 3.78 -12.42
CA ILE A 142 -4.71 2.62 -12.83
C ILE A 142 -3.93 2.96 -14.10
N LEU A 143 -4.57 3.60 -15.09
CA LEU A 143 -3.87 4.04 -16.31
C LEU A 143 -2.72 4.99 -16.00
N ASN A 144 -2.90 5.91 -15.04
CA ASN A 144 -1.82 6.83 -14.64
C ASN A 144 -0.64 6.10 -14.01
N VAL A 145 -0.88 5.04 -13.22
CA VAL A 145 0.21 4.20 -12.64
C VAL A 145 1.01 3.50 -13.73
N ILE A 146 0.37 3.13 -14.85
CA ILE A 146 1.02 2.40 -15.96
C ILE A 146 1.82 3.35 -16.87
N LEU A 147 1.37 4.60 -17.02
CA LEU A 147 1.88 5.51 -18.03
C LEU A 147 2.92 6.51 -17.50
N PHE A 148 2.99 6.72 -16.20
CA PHE A 148 3.82 7.74 -15.53
C PHE A 148 4.54 7.20 -14.30
#